data_81f3c89c8c07e94c45e065082296d4a8
#
_entry.id   81f3c89c8c07e94c45e065082296d4a8
#
_cell.length_a   1.000
_cell.length_b   1.000
_cell.length_c   1.000
_cell.angle_alpha   90.00
_cell.angle_beta   90.00
_cell.angle_gamma   90.00
#
_symmetry.space_group_name_H-M   'P 1'
#
loop_
_entity.id
_entity.type
_entity.pdbx_description
1 polymer ?
#
loop_
_entity_poly.entity_id
_entity_poly.type
_entity_poly.pdbx_seq_one_letter_code
_entity_poly.pdbx_strand_id
1 'polypeptide(L)'
;RSKAYCDDVKAVADKHGITITELSTHLQGQLVAVHPAYDAAFDGFADPKVRGNPKARQQWAVDQMMLAAKASKNMGMTDHVTFSGALAWPYFYPWPQRPAGLVETAFDELAKRWHPILDAFDKAGVNVCYEVHPGEDLHDGVTFEMFLERVKNHPRCNILYDPSHFVLQALDYLDYIDIYHDRIKMFHVKDAELNPNGRTGVYGGYQSWVNRAGRFRSLGDGQVDFRAIFSKFAQYGFQGWA
;
A
#
# COMPACT_ATOMS: atom_id res chain seq x y z
N ARG A 1 21.15 1.44 -6.26
CA ARG A 1 21.05 2.23 -5.01
C ARG A 1 22.12 3.31 -4.88
N SER A 2 23.30 3.13 -5.50
CA SER A 2 24.28 4.21 -5.62
C SER A 2 23.78 5.26 -6.61
N LYS A 3 24.26 6.50 -6.47
CA LYS A 3 23.89 7.56 -7.41
C LYS A 3 24.30 7.20 -8.84
N ALA A 4 25.50 6.67 -9.04
CA ALA A 4 25.98 6.25 -10.35
C ALA A 4 25.05 5.23 -11.02
N TYR A 5 24.65 4.18 -10.30
CA TYR A 5 23.70 3.18 -10.82
C TYR A 5 22.34 3.81 -11.19
N CYS A 6 21.81 4.70 -10.35
CA CYS A 6 20.57 5.40 -10.65
C CYS A 6 20.71 6.31 -11.87
N ASP A 7 21.84 6.98 -12.03
CA ASP A 7 22.13 7.83 -13.19
C ASP A 7 22.24 6.99 -14.47
N ASP A 8 22.87 5.80 -14.42
CA ASP A 8 22.92 4.85 -15.55
C ASP A 8 21.51 4.41 -15.96
N VAL A 9 20.66 4.04 -14.99
CA VAL A 9 19.26 3.65 -15.26
C VAL A 9 18.47 4.79 -15.92
N LYS A 10 18.59 6.01 -15.38
CA LYS A 10 17.94 7.19 -15.98
C LYS A 10 18.44 7.44 -17.40
N ALA A 11 19.74 7.38 -17.63
CA ALA A 11 20.31 7.60 -18.96
C ALA A 11 19.79 6.57 -20.01
N VAL A 12 19.53 5.33 -19.59
CA VAL A 12 18.90 4.34 -20.46
C VAL A 12 17.46 4.72 -20.76
N ALA A 13 16.68 5.11 -19.75
CA ALA A 13 15.29 5.55 -19.93
C ALA A 13 15.21 6.78 -20.86
N ASP A 14 16.04 7.80 -20.60
CA ASP A 14 16.11 9.03 -21.37
C ASP A 14 16.44 8.77 -22.84
N LYS A 15 17.36 7.85 -23.13
CA LYS A 15 17.71 7.43 -24.50
C LYS A 15 16.50 6.89 -25.28
N HIS A 16 15.52 6.35 -24.57
CA HIS A 16 14.30 5.81 -25.18
C HIS A 16 13.08 6.74 -25.00
N GLY A 17 13.27 7.97 -24.54
CA GLY A 17 12.20 8.94 -24.30
C GLY A 17 11.24 8.51 -23.18
N ILE A 18 11.72 7.72 -22.23
CA ILE A 18 10.91 7.20 -21.10
C ILE A 18 11.28 7.97 -19.84
N THR A 19 10.26 8.46 -19.13
CA THR A 19 10.42 9.04 -17.79
C THR A 19 10.01 8.00 -16.75
N ILE A 20 10.90 7.71 -15.79
CA ILE A 20 10.56 6.87 -14.65
C ILE A 20 9.91 7.76 -13.59
N THR A 21 8.66 7.47 -13.24
CA THR A 21 7.84 8.33 -12.37
C THR A 21 7.65 7.77 -10.97
N GLU A 22 7.90 6.46 -10.78
CA GLU A 22 7.64 5.77 -9.53
C GLU A 22 8.69 4.69 -9.27
N LEU A 23 9.02 4.48 -8.01
CA LEU A 23 9.65 3.27 -7.49
C LEU A 23 8.72 2.59 -6.49
N SER A 24 8.68 1.27 -6.54
CA SER A 24 7.82 0.43 -5.71
C SER A 24 8.60 -0.54 -4.85
N THR A 25 8.17 -0.72 -3.60
CA THR A 25 8.66 -1.76 -2.68
C THR A 25 7.52 -2.49 -1.98
N HIS A 26 6.43 -2.78 -2.67
CA HIS A 26 5.29 -3.50 -2.08
C HIS A 26 5.73 -4.82 -1.41
N LEU A 27 6.58 -5.61 -2.08
CA LEU A 27 7.05 -6.89 -1.55
C LEU A 27 7.92 -6.75 -0.29
N GLN A 28 8.70 -5.68 -0.16
CA GLN A 28 9.52 -5.43 1.03
C GLN A 28 8.70 -4.75 2.12
N GLY A 29 7.84 -3.80 1.76
CA GLY A 29 6.99 -3.07 2.71
C GLY A 29 6.07 -3.99 3.50
N GLN A 30 5.41 -4.94 2.85
CA GLN A 30 4.58 -5.92 3.55
C GLN A 30 5.34 -6.76 4.58
N LEU A 31 6.67 -6.91 4.42
CA LEU A 31 7.50 -7.68 5.36
C LEU A 31 7.97 -6.87 6.58
N VAL A 32 7.71 -5.56 6.63
CA VAL A 32 7.97 -4.72 7.81
C VAL A 32 7.12 -5.20 8.99
N ALA A 33 5.89 -5.67 8.70
CA ALA A 33 4.98 -6.20 9.70
C ALA A 33 4.27 -7.45 9.13
N VAL A 34 4.57 -8.62 9.69
CA VAL A 34 3.92 -9.88 9.31
C VAL A 34 3.37 -10.54 10.56
N HIS A 35 2.06 -10.88 10.52
CA HIS A 35 1.46 -11.64 11.61
C HIS A 35 2.03 -13.07 11.63
N PRO A 36 2.35 -13.64 12.81
CA PRO A 36 3.01 -14.96 12.91
C PRO A 36 2.30 -16.12 12.19
N ALA A 37 0.98 -16.06 12.07
CA ALA A 37 0.20 -17.06 11.32
C ALA A 37 0.58 -17.12 9.82
N TYR A 38 1.21 -16.09 9.28
CA TYR A 38 1.57 -16.00 7.87
C TYR A 38 3.08 -16.04 7.62
N ASP A 39 3.90 -16.26 8.66
CA ASP A 39 5.37 -16.22 8.56
C ASP A 39 5.90 -17.08 7.40
N ALA A 40 5.48 -18.34 7.33
CA ALA A 40 5.94 -19.27 6.30
C ALA A 40 5.51 -18.85 4.88
N ALA A 41 4.31 -18.30 4.73
CA ALA A 41 3.81 -17.85 3.43
C ALA A 41 4.57 -16.61 2.92
N PHE A 42 4.97 -15.72 3.83
CA PHE A 42 5.67 -14.48 3.49
C PHE A 42 7.18 -14.64 3.30
N ASP A 43 7.76 -15.76 3.73
CA ASP A 43 9.19 -16.04 3.50
C ASP A 43 9.56 -16.05 2.01
N GLY A 44 8.62 -16.41 1.12
CA GLY A 44 8.82 -16.40 -0.32
C GLY A 44 9.21 -15.04 -0.91
N PHE A 45 8.83 -13.93 -0.24
CA PHE A 45 9.11 -12.56 -0.67
C PHE A 45 10.46 -12.02 -0.15
N ALA A 46 11.11 -12.74 0.77
CA ALA A 46 12.35 -12.31 1.39
C ALA A 46 13.60 -12.92 0.72
N ASP A 47 14.75 -12.27 0.95
CA ASP A 47 16.05 -12.84 0.59
C ASP A 47 16.19 -14.25 1.22
N PRO A 48 16.65 -15.26 0.44
CA PRO A 48 16.84 -16.62 0.95
C PRO A 48 17.61 -16.72 2.28
N LYS A 49 18.54 -15.80 2.53
CA LYS A 49 19.36 -15.77 3.75
C LYS A 49 18.60 -15.49 5.03
N VAL A 50 17.40 -14.90 4.94
CA VAL A 50 16.59 -14.52 6.10
C VAL A 50 15.30 -15.32 6.23
N ARG A 51 15.05 -16.26 5.31
CA ARG A 51 13.87 -17.13 5.35
C ARG A 51 13.90 -18.05 6.57
N GLY A 52 12.74 -18.37 7.12
CA GLY A 52 12.61 -19.17 8.33
C GLY A 52 13.00 -18.43 9.61
N ASN A 53 13.35 -17.14 9.53
CA ASN A 53 13.66 -16.30 10.68
C ASN A 53 12.88 -14.99 10.62
N PRO A 54 11.67 -14.92 11.21
CA PRO A 54 10.80 -13.73 11.14
C PRO A 54 11.46 -12.43 11.57
N LYS A 55 12.31 -12.48 12.63
CA LYS A 55 13.02 -11.29 13.11
C LYS A 55 14.07 -10.80 12.11
N ALA A 56 14.86 -11.71 11.54
CA ALA A 56 15.85 -11.36 10.53
C ALA A 56 15.17 -10.85 9.24
N ARG A 57 14.06 -11.46 8.84
CA ARG A 57 13.25 -11.04 7.70
C ARG A 57 12.71 -9.62 7.89
N GLN A 58 12.16 -9.32 9.06
CA GLN A 58 11.68 -7.97 9.39
C GLN A 58 12.82 -6.94 9.33
N GLN A 59 13.97 -7.23 9.94
CA GLN A 59 15.12 -6.30 9.89
C GLN A 59 15.58 -6.09 8.44
N TRP A 60 15.67 -7.16 7.66
CA TRP A 60 16.01 -7.07 6.23
C TRP A 60 15.01 -6.17 5.48
N ALA A 61 13.71 -6.31 5.76
CA ALA A 61 12.69 -5.46 5.13
C ALA A 61 12.88 -3.98 5.47
N VAL A 62 13.11 -3.66 6.76
CA VAL A 62 13.41 -2.29 7.19
C VAL A 62 14.66 -1.75 6.48
N ASP A 63 15.73 -2.54 6.39
CA ASP A 63 16.95 -2.15 5.68
C ASP A 63 16.68 -1.89 4.18
N GLN A 64 15.84 -2.72 3.54
CA GLN A 64 15.43 -2.48 2.15
C GLN A 64 14.66 -1.16 2.00
N MET A 65 13.74 -0.85 2.91
CA MET A 65 12.99 0.40 2.89
C MET A 65 13.91 1.63 3.06
N MET A 66 14.90 1.55 3.97
CA MET A 66 15.92 2.60 4.13
C MET A 66 16.73 2.82 2.85
N LEU A 67 17.07 1.72 2.15
CA LEU A 67 17.77 1.79 0.86
C LEU A 67 16.86 2.31 -0.26
N ALA A 68 15.55 2.04 -0.19
CA ALA A 68 14.57 2.56 -1.13
C ALA A 68 14.43 4.09 -1.02
N ALA A 69 14.42 4.64 0.19
CA ALA A 69 14.44 6.09 0.40
C ALA A 69 15.63 6.76 -0.32
N LYS A 70 16.82 6.19 -0.17
CA LYS A 70 18.02 6.67 -0.88
C LYS A 70 17.93 6.51 -2.40
N ALA A 71 17.40 5.37 -2.86
CA ALA A 71 17.24 5.12 -4.29
C ALA A 71 16.24 6.10 -4.91
N SER A 72 15.09 6.33 -4.28
CA SER A 72 14.07 7.29 -4.74
C SER A 72 14.65 8.70 -4.86
N LYS A 73 15.40 9.16 -3.85
CA LYS A 73 16.10 10.45 -3.92
C LYS A 73 17.10 10.50 -5.10
N ASN A 74 17.92 9.47 -5.29
CA ASN A 74 18.91 9.42 -6.37
C ASN A 74 18.25 9.36 -7.76
N MET A 75 17.08 8.75 -7.85
CA MET A 75 16.27 8.73 -9.08
C MET A 75 15.54 10.04 -9.35
N GLY A 76 15.46 10.94 -8.36
CA GLY A 76 14.72 12.20 -8.45
C GLY A 76 13.22 12.05 -8.24
N MET A 77 12.79 10.96 -7.56
CA MET A 77 11.38 10.72 -7.24
C MET A 77 10.94 11.59 -6.06
N THR A 78 9.71 12.06 -6.10
CA THR A 78 9.03 12.76 -4.99
C THR A 78 8.18 11.80 -4.15
N ASP A 79 7.80 10.67 -4.73
CA ASP A 79 6.89 9.69 -4.16
C ASP A 79 7.43 8.26 -4.34
N HIS A 80 7.10 7.39 -3.39
CA HIS A 80 7.51 5.99 -3.36
C HIS A 80 6.36 5.16 -2.84
N VAL A 81 5.97 4.11 -3.55
CA VAL A 81 4.79 3.32 -3.22
C VAL A 81 5.14 2.00 -2.54
N THR A 82 4.28 1.57 -1.60
CA THR A 82 4.52 0.36 -0.81
C THR A 82 3.25 -0.15 -0.13
N PHE A 83 3.32 -1.38 0.41
CA PHE A 83 2.37 -1.91 1.39
C PHE A 83 2.82 -1.61 2.82
N SER A 84 1.87 -1.65 3.76
CA SER A 84 2.12 -1.40 5.18
C SER A 84 2.63 -2.61 5.94
N GLY A 85 2.29 -3.81 5.49
CA GLY A 85 2.30 -5.01 6.30
C GLY A 85 1.06 -5.13 7.18
N ALA A 86 0.90 -6.26 7.84
CA ALA A 86 -0.29 -6.58 8.62
C ALA A 86 0.01 -7.36 9.90
N LEU A 87 -0.44 -6.82 11.03
CA LEU A 87 -0.47 -7.48 12.34
C LEU A 87 -1.90 -7.71 12.82
N ALA A 88 -2.84 -6.82 12.45
CA ALA A 88 -4.24 -6.86 12.86
C ALA A 88 -5.17 -7.46 11.80
N TRP A 89 -4.77 -7.51 10.52
CA TRP A 89 -5.62 -8.04 9.45
C TRP A 89 -6.26 -9.41 9.75
N PRO A 90 -5.61 -10.41 10.41
CA PRO A 90 -6.24 -11.68 10.75
C PRO A 90 -7.47 -11.54 11.65
N TYR A 91 -7.65 -10.41 12.27
CA TYR A 91 -8.73 -10.09 13.20
C TYR A 91 -9.72 -9.08 12.64
N PHE A 92 -9.71 -8.79 11.33
CA PHE A 92 -10.55 -7.74 10.72
C PHE A 92 -12.05 -7.97 10.93
N TYR A 93 -12.49 -9.24 10.94
CA TYR A 93 -13.88 -9.54 11.20
C TYR A 93 -14.21 -9.43 12.70
N PRO A 94 -15.30 -8.74 13.09
CA PRO A 94 -15.57 -8.40 14.50
C PRO A 94 -16.02 -9.59 15.36
N TRP A 95 -16.22 -10.75 14.77
CA TRP A 95 -16.65 -11.96 15.47
C TRP A 95 -15.74 -13.16 15.13
N PRO A 96 -15.36 -14.03 16.11
CA PRO A 96 -15.62 -13.90 17.55
C PRO A 96 -15.03 -12.60 18.14
N GLN A 97 -15.60 -12.16 19.27
CA GLN A 97 -15.23 -10.89 19.90
C GLN A 97 -13.72 -10.84 20.21
N ARG A 98 -13.05 -9.83 19.74
CA ARG A 98 -11.62 -9.64 19.95
C ARG A 98 -11.33 -9.22 21.40
N PRO A 99 -10.22 -9.66 22.00
CA PRO A 99 -9.74 -9.09 23.26
C PRO A 99 -9.55 -7.56 23.11
N ALA A 100 -9.91 -6.83 24.17
CA ALA A 100 -9.70 -5.38 24.19
C ALA A 100 -8.21 -5.05 24.03
N GLY A 101 -7.89 -4.02 23.24
CA GLY A 101 -6.53 -3.57 22.99
C GLY A 101 -5.75 -4.39 21.95
N LEU A 102 -6.31 -5.46 21.38
CA LEU A 102 -5.60 -6.28 20.40
C LEU A 102 -5.24 -5.51 19.13
N VAL A 103 -6.19 -4.79 18.57
CA VAL A 103 -6.00 -4.01 17.34
C VAL A 103 -5.13 -2.80 17.62
N GLU A 104 -5.38 -2.10 18.71
CA GLU A 104 -4.60 -0.93 19.13
C GLU A 104 -3.12 -1.28 19.32
N THR A 105 -2.82 -2.40 20.00
CA THR A 105 -1.44 -2.88 20.18
C THR A 105 -0.76 -3.23 18.86
N ALA A 106 -1.50 -3.81 17.90
CA ALA A 106 -0.99 -4.12 16.57
C ALA A 106 -0.61 -2.84 15.81
N PHE A 107 -1.48 -1.82 15.85
CA PHE A 107 -1.20 -0.53 15.21
C PHE A 107 -0.09 0.27 15.91
N ASP A 108 0.04 0.16 17.23
CA ASP A 108 1.17 0.77 17.97
C ASP A 108 2.50 0.15 17.52
N GLU A 109 2.55 -1.18 17.39
CA GLU A 109 3.75 -1.87 16.89
C GLU A 109 4.00 -1.58 15.41
N LEU A 110 2.96 -1.50 14.57
CA LEU A 110 3.09 -1.11 13.16
C LEU A 110 3.72 0.28 13.04
N ALA A 111 3.18 1.26 13.76
CA ALA A 111 3.69 2.63 13.77
C ALA A 111 5.14 2.71 14.27
N LYS A 112 5.48 1.98 15.33
CA LYS A 112 6.83 1.88 15.85
C LYS A 112 7.84 1.38 14.80
N ARG A 113 7.44 0.41 13.97
CA ARG A 113 8.30 -0.13 12.90
C ARG A 113 8.45 0.85 11.74
N TRP A 114 7.38 1.55 11.38
CA TRP A 114 7.37 2.46 10.26
C TRP A 114 7.96 3.85 10.56
N HIS A 115 7.91 4.33 11.79
CA HIS A 115 8.37 5.67 12.13
C HIS A 115 9.82 5.96 11.68
N PRO A 116 10.83 5.10 11.98
CA PRO A 116 12.18 5.33 11.50
C PRO A 116 12.34 5.26 9.97
N ILE A 117 11.48 4.49 9.29
CA ILE A 117 11.44 4.45 7.83
C ILE A 117 10.91 5.78 7.29
N LEU A 118 9.80 6.28 7.83
CA LEU A 118 9.23 7.57 7.46
C LEU A 118 10.24 8.72 7.66
N ASP A 119 10.99 8.71 8.77
CA ASP A 119 12.07 9.67 9.03
C ASP A 119 13.19 9.60 7.97
N ALA A 120 13.52 8.39 7.48
CA ALA A 120 14.51 8.23 6.41
C ALA A 120 14.00 8.78 5.07
N PHE A 121 12.74 8.56 4.76
CA PHE A 121 12.09 9.14 3.59
C PHE A 121 11.97 10.67 3.69
N ASP A 122 11.71 11.20 4.88
CA ASP A 122 11.69 12.65 5.11
C ASP A 122 13.06 13.29 4.86
N LYS A 123 14.14 12.71 5.37
CA LYS A 123 15.51 13.14 5.07
C LYS A 123 15.86 13.03 3.58
N ALA A 124 15.20 12.13 2.86
CA ALA A 124 15.34 11.99 1.42
C ALA A 124 14.50 13.02 0.64
N GLY A 125 13.49 13.64 1.25
CA GLY A 125 12.53 14.53 0.62
C GLY A 125 11.47 13.76 -0.21
N VAL A 126 11.19 12.49 0.12
CA VAL A 126 10.32 11.59 -0.65
C VAL A 126 9.13 11.17 0.22
N ASN A 127 7.93 11.17 -0.34
CA ASN A 127 6.74 10.67 0.32
C ASN A 127 6.72 9.12 0.30
N VAL A 128 6.13 8.51 1.32
CA VAL A 128 5.74 7.10 1.33
C VAL A 128 4.24 7.04 1.08
N CYS A 129 3.85 6.42 -0.02
CA CYS A 129 2.47 6.28 -0.44
C CYS A 129 2.03 4.84 -0.22
N TYR A 130 1.24 4.62 0.82
CA TYR A 130 0.72 3.28 1.15
C TYR A 130 -0.45 2.95 0.24
N GLU A 131 -0.39 1.81 -0.44
CA GLU A 131 -1.56 1.25 -1.10
C GLU A 131 -2.52 0.72 -0.04
N VAL A 132 -3.71 1.30 0.00
CA VAL A 132 -4.79 0.88 0.90
C VAL A 132 -5.42 -0.38 0.33
N HIS A 133 -5.10 -1.54 0.94
CA HIS A 133 -5.26 -2.84 0.29
C HIS A 133 -5.80 -3.91 1.27
N PRO A 134 -6.84 -4.69 0.90
CA PRO A 134 -7.27 -5.85 1.68
C PRO A 134 -6.12 -6.85 1.87
N GLY A 135 -5.89 -7.28 3.11
CA GLY A 135 -4.74 -8.11 3.46
C GLY A 135 -3.64 -7.36 4.19
N GLU A 136 -3.65 -6.03 4.07
CA GLU A 136 -2.78 -5.12 4.81
C GLU A 136 -3.51 -4.55 6.03
N ASP A 137 -2.78 -4.01 7.02
CA ASP A 137 -3.42 -3.30 8.13
C ASP A 137 -4.08 -2.00 7.67
N LEU A 138 -3.50 -1.32 6.69
CA LEU A 138 -4.10 -0.17 6.03
C LEU A 138 -4.98 -0.64 4.86
N HIS A 139 -6.27 -0.88 5.12
CA HIS A 139 -7.19 -1.41 4.11
C HIS A 139 -8.44 -0.55 3.88
N ASP A 140 -8.66 0.47 4.70
CA ASP A 140 -9.73 1.47 4.56
C ASP A 140 -9.32 2.82 5.15
N GLY A 141 -10.23 3.79 5.16
CA GLY A 141 -9.96 5.12 5.70
C GLY A 141 -9.71 5.11 7.20
N VAL A 142 -10.50 4.38 7.95
CA VAL A 142 -10.37 4.30 9.42
C VAL A 142 -9.02 3.72 9.83
N THR A 143 -8.58 2.66 9.18
CA THR A 143 -7.29 2.04 9.46
C THR A 143 -6.11 2.93 9.05
N PHE A 144 -6.25 3.69 7.96
CA PHE A 144 -5.27 4.71 7.60
C PHE A 144 -5.19 5.82 8.66
N GLU A 145 -6.32 6.32 9.16
CA GLU A 145 -6.38 7.32 10.22
C GLU A 145 -5.76 6.82 11.53
N MET A 146 -6.07 5.57 11.94
CA MET A 146 -5.47 4.94 13.12
C MET A 146 -3.95 4.88 13.04
N PHE A 147 -3.40 4.60 11.88
CA PHE A 147 -1.97 4.59 11.64
C PHE A 147 -1.39 6.01 11.62
N LEU A 148 -2.02 6.92 10.87
CA LEU A 148 -1.60 8.32 10.72
C LEU A 148 -1.50 9.03 12.08
N GLU A 149 -2.46 8.82 12.98
CA GLU A 149 -2.42 9.34 14.35
C GLU A 149 -1.19 8.82 15.11
N ARG A 150 -0.91 7.52 15.03
CA ARG A 150 0.20 6.88 15.75
C ARG A 150 1.58 7.29 15.22
N VAL A 151 1.69 7.57 13.95
CA VAL A 151 2.90 8.19 13.38
C VAL A 151 2.89 9.73 13.51
N LYS A 152 2.00 10.29 14.36
CA LYS A 152 1.91 11.72 14.69
C LYS A 152 1.70 12.61 13.46
N ASN A 153 0.82 12.19 12.57
CA ASN A 153 0.54 12.88 11.30
C ASN A 153 1.81 13.15 10.48
N HIS A 154 2.72 12.18 10.46
CA HIS A 154 4.00 12.33 9.78
C HIS A 154 3.81 12.83 8.34
N PRO A 155 4.53 13.89 7.88
CA PRO A 155 4.29 14.53 6.57
C PRO A 155 4.53 13.60 5.39
N ARG A 156 5.36 12.56 5.56
CA ARG A 156 5.65 11.57 4.51
C ARG A 156 4.71 10.37 4.50
N CYS A 157 3.75 10.29 5.43
CA CYS A 157 2.71 9.26 5.43
C CYS A 157 1.58 9.68 4.51
N ASN A 158 1.53 9.11 3.30
CA ASN A 158 0.60 9.47 2.23
C ASN A 158 -0.04 8.21 1.62
N ILE A 159 -0.90 8.41 0.63
CA ILE A 159 -1.74 7.37 0.04
C ILE A 159 -1.39 7.15 -1.43
N LEU A 160 -1.23 5.88 -1.81
CA LEU A 160 -1.43 5.40 -3.15
C LEU A 160 -2.89 4.96 -3.27
N TYR A 161 -3.65 5.66 -4.09
CA TYR A 161 -5.07 5.39 -4.30
C TYR A 161 -5.26 4.33 -5.38
N ASP A 162 -5.88 3.20 -5.03
CA ASP A 162 -6.31 2.16 -5.96
C ASP A 162 -7.80 1.84 -5.77
N PRO A 163 -8.69 2.35 -6.65
CA PRO A 163 -10.13 2.19 -6.50
C PRO A 163 -10.60 0.74 -6.61
N SER A 164 -9.82 -0.12 -7.27
CA SER A 164 -10.21 -1.52 -7.45
C SER A 164 -10.35 -2.25 -6.12
N HIS A 165 -9.46 -1.95 -5.16
CA HIS A 165 -9.52 -2.52 -3.82
C HIS A 165 -10.71 -2.03 -3.00
N PHE A 166 -11.16 -0.82 -3.26
CA PHE A 166 -12.35 -0.25 -2.62
C PHE A 166 -13.63 -0.86 -3.20
N VAL A 167 -13.71 -1.06 -4.52
CA VAL A 167 -14.82 -1.80 -5.14
C VAL A 167 -14.94 -3.20 -4.52
N LEU A 168 -13.83 -3.92 -4.34
CA LEU A 168 -13.84 -5.27 -3.75
C LEU A 168 -14.35 -5.29 -2.31
N GLN A 169 -14.29 -4.18 -1.59
CA GLN A 169 -14.75 -4.01 -0.22
C GLN A 169 -16.16 -3.37 -0.12
N ALA A 170 -16.78 -3.00 -1.24
CA ALA A 170 -17.99 -2.19 -1.27
C ALA A 170 -17.82 -0.82 -0.58
N LEU A 171 -16.62 -0.25 -0.59
CA LEU A 171 -16.31 1.07 -0.06
C LEU A 171 -16.55 2.13 -1.13
N ASP A 172 -17.09 3.30 -0.76
CA ASP A 172 -17.26 4.42 -1.69
C ASP A 172 -15.91 5.05 -2.03
N TYR A 173 -15.36 4.64 -3.19
CA TYR A 173 -14.06 5.10 -3.65
C TYR A 173 -14.06 6.57 -4.09
N LEU A 174 -15.22 7.16 -4.44
CA LEU A 174 -15.30 8.57 -4.80
C LEU A 174 -15.33 9.46 -3.56
N ASP A 175 -16.10 9.07 -2.53
CA ASP A 175 -16.13 9.76 -1.24
C ASP A 175 -14.75 9.70 -0.56
N TYR A 176 -14.02 8.59 -0.75
CA TYR A 176 -12.64 8.46 -0.26
C TYR A 176 -11.70 9.55 -0.81
N ILE A 177 -11.87 9.97 -2.06
CA ILE A 177 -11.11 11.09 -2.63
C ILE A 177 -11.48 12.39 -1.93
N ASP A 178 -12.78 12.65 -1.71
CA ASP A 178 -13.22 13.87 -1.04
C ASP A 178 -12.63 14.02 0.37
N ILE A 179 -12.49 12.89 1.10
CA ILE A 179 -11.95 12.89 2.46
C ILE A 179 -10.43 13.02 2.47
N TYR A 180 -9.71 12.30 1.57
CA TYR A 180 -8.26 12.11 1.67
C TYR A 180 -7.44 12.74 0.55
N HIS A 181 -8.02 13.60 -0.30
CA HIS A 181 -7.32 14.20 -1.46
C HIS A 181 -5.97 14.83 -1.11
N ASP A 182 -5.84 15.45 0.07
CA ASP A 182 -4.59 16.07 0.53
C ASP A 182 -3.46 15.06 0.74
N ARG A 183 -3.79 13.79 0.98
CA ARG A 183 -2.85 12.69 1.22
C ARG A 183 -2.66 11.79 0.01
N ILE A 184 -3.53 11.84 -0.98
CA ILE A 184 -3.38 11.07 -2.21
C ILE A 184 -2.30 11.70 -3.08
N LYS A 185 -1.21 10.96 -3.33
CA LYS A 185 -0.08 11.42 -4.14
C LYS A 185 0.13 10.58 -5.40
N MET A 186 -0.34 9.34 -5.39
CA MET A 186 -0.21 8.39 -6.48
C MET A 186 -1.55 7.72 -6.76
N PHE A 187 -1.77 7.30 -8.01
CA PHE A 187 -3.00 6.66 -8.44
C PHE A 187 -2.70 5.42 -9.29
N HIS A 188 -3.19 4.26 -8.88
CA HIS A 188 -3.23 3.06 -9.70
C HIS A 188 -4.54 3.02 -10.50
N VAL A 189 -4.43 3.16 -11.82
CA VAL A 189 -5.57 3.02 -12.75
C VAL A 189 -5.85 1.53 -12.92
N LYS A 190 -6.69 0.99 -12.06
CA LYS A 190 -7.00 -0.44 -11.95
C LYS A 190 -8.49 -0.65 -11.74
N ASP A 191 -9.06 -1.63 -12.41
CA ASP A 191 -10.50 -1.87 -12.43
C ASP A 191 -10.90 -3.16 -11.71
N ALA A 192 -12.10 -3.18 -11.16
CA ALA A 192 -12.67 -4.32 -10.47
C ALA A 192 -14.20 -4.32 -10.58
N GLU A 193 -14.79 -5.46 -10.30
CA GLU A 193 -16.23 -5.61 -10.12
C GLU A 193 -16.55 -6.30 -8.79
N LEU A 194 -17.68 -5.97 -8.21
CA LEU A 194 -18.28 -6.68 -7.08
C LEU A 194 -19.74 -7.01 -7.41
N ASN A 195 -20.03 -8.27 -7.69
CA ASN A 195 -21.34 -8.77 -8.07
C ASN A 195 -21.83 -9.81 -7.04
N PRO A 196 -22.28 -9.39 -5.85
CA PRO A 196 -22.78 -10.31 -4.84
C PRO A 196 -24.07 -10.99 -5.31
N ASN A 197 -24.27 -12.22 -4.84
CA ASN A 197 -25.45 -13.01 -5.16
C ASN A 197 -25.83 -13.89 -3.96
N GLY A 198 -26.81 -14.78 -4.10
CA GLY A 198 -27.24 -15.65 -3.00
C GLY A 198 -26.20 -16.67 -2.49
N ARG A 199 -25.01 -16.76 -3.12
CA ARG A 199 -23.95 -17.71 -2.78
C ARG A 199 -22.64 -17.03 -2.37
N THR A 200 -22.36 -15.82 -2.83
CA THR A 200 -21.07 -15.13 -2.65
C THR A 200 -21.27 -13.65 -2.32
N GLY A 201 -20.48 -13.13 -1.44
CA GLY A 201 -20.52 -11.74 -0.97
C GLY A 201 -19.15 -11.10 -0.84
N VAL A 202 -19.07 -9.97 -0.11
CA VAL A 202 -17.89 -9.10 0.01
C VAL A 202 -16.66 -9.80 0.59
N TYR A 203 -16.83 -10.76 1.50
CA TYR A 203 -15.69 -11.44 2.15
C TYR A 203 -14.94 -12.40 1.22
N GLY A 204 -15.45 -12.69 0.04
CA GLY A 204 -14.81 -13.52 -0.96
C GLY A 204 -14.84 -15.03 -0.67
N GLY A 205 -14.94 -15.44 0.60
CA GLY A 205 -14.92 -16.84 1.00
C GLY A 205 -13.65 -17.59 0.60
N TYR A 206 -13.76 -18.92 0.41
CA TYR A 206 -12.63 -19.80 0.08
C TYR A 206 -12.62 -20.25 -1.39
N GLN A 207 -13.41 -19.58 -2.24
CA GLN A 207 -13.46 -19.87 -3.68
C GLN A 207 -12.18 -19.37 -4.37
N SER A 208 -11.91 -19.94 -5.55
CA SER A 208 -10.94 -19.35 -6.49
C SER A 208 -11.38 -17.96 -6.96
N TRP A 209 -10.44 -17.16 -7.39
CA TRP A 209 -10.70 -15.79 -7.87
C TRP A 209 -11.83 -15.69 -8.89
N VAL A 210 -11.90 -16.59 -9.85
CA VAL A 210 -12.92 -16.59 -10.90
C VAL A 210 -14.35 -16.81 -10.40
N ASN A 211 -14.50 -17.39 -9.20
CA ASN A 211 -15.79 -17.73 -8.58
C ASN A 211 -16.21 -16.76 -7.48
N ARG A 212 -15.40 -15.74 -7.18
CA ARG A 212 -15.71 -14.73 -6.16
C ARG A 212 -16.71 -13.71 -6.73
N ALA A 213 -17.48 -13.08 -5.82
CA ALA A 213 -18.30 -11.92 -6.16
C ALA A 213 -17.44 -10.73 -6.59
N GLY A 214 -16.30 -10.51 -5.90
CA GLY A 214 -15.35 -9.45 -6.19
C GLY A 214 -14.16 -9.96 -7.01
N ARG A 215 -13.86 -9.31 -8.15
CA ARG A 215 -12.78 -9.70 -9.07
C ARG A 215 -12.14 -8.48 -9.71
N PHE A 216 -10.84 -8.56 -10.01
CA PHE A 216 -10.20 -7.57 -10.87
C PHE A 216 -10.66 -7.75 -12.33
N ARG A 217 -10.73 -6.63 -13.05
CA ARG A 217 -11.16 -6.59 -14.45
C ARG A 217 -10.15 -5.82 -15.30
N SER A 218 -10.19 -6.03 -16.60
CA SER A 218 -9.53 -5.13 -17.55
C SER A 218 -10.15 -3.74 -17.45
N LEU A 219 -9.36 -2.71 -17.71
CA LEU A 219 -9.84 -1.32 -17.65
C LEU A 219 -11.07 -1.13 -18.57
N GLY A 220 -12.14 -0.62 -17.98
CA GLY A 220 -13.42 -0.39 -18.64
C GLY A 220 -14.39 -1.58 -18.64
N ASP A 221 -13.98 -2.76 -18.18
CA ASP A 221 -14.82 -3.95 -18.03
C ASP A 221 -15.38 -4.11 -16.60
N GLY A 222 -14.92 -3.30 -15.66
CA GLY A 222 -15.33 -3.34 -14.25
C GLY A 222 -16.40 -2.29 -13.90
N GLN A 223 -16.37 -1.88 -12.64
CA GLN A 223 -17.36 -0.95 -12.07
C GLN A 223 -16.72 0.38 -11.62
N VAL A 224 -15.43 0.61 -11.89
CA VAL A 224 -14.77 1.86 -11.53
C VAL A 224 -15.15 2.96 -12.52
N ASP A 225 -15.75 4.03 -12.02
CA ASP A 225 -16.02 5.24 -12.82
C ASP A 225 -14.76 6.13 -12.88
N PHE A 226 -13.86 5.82 -13.80
CA PHE A 226 -12.64 6.60 -14.00
C PHE A 226 -12.93 8.06 -14.38
N ARG A 227 -14.03 8.34 -15.08
CA ARG A 227 -14.41 9.70 -15.43
C ARG A 227 -14.72 10.53 -14.17
N ALA A 228 -15.47 9.95 -13.24
CA ALA A 228 -15.77 10.61 -11.96
C ALA A 228 -14.48 10.79 -11.12
N ILE A 229 -13.59 9.78 -11.08
CA ILE A 229 -12.28 9.89 -10.39
C ILE A 229 -11.46 11.04 -10.94
N PHE A 230 -11.25 11.09 -12.28
CA PHE A 230 -10.46 12.17 -12.88
C PHE A 230 -11.10 13.54 -12.70
N SER A 231 -12.44 13.62 -12.68
CA SER A 231 -13.15 14.87 -12.37
C SER A 231 -12.87 15.35 -10.95
N LYS A 232 -12.88 14.45 -9.95
CA LYS A 232 -12.54 14.78 -8.55
C LYS A 232 -11.08 15.16 -8.43
N PHE A 233 -10.15 14.42 -9.04
CA PHE A 233 -8.75 14.77 -9.04
C PHE A 233 -8.47 16.15 -9.65
N ALA A 234 -9.17 16.49 -10.76
CA ALA A 234 -9.08 17.83 -11.34
C ALA A 234 -9.64 18.90 -10.39
N GLN A 235 -10.76 18.62 -9.71
CA GLN A 235 -11.36 19.53 -8.72
C GLN A 235 -10.39 19.85 -7.59
N TYR A 236 -9.65 18.86 -7.08
CA TYR A 236 -8.69 19.01 -5.99
C TYR A 236 -7.27 19.34 -6.45
N GLY A 237 -7.04 19.49 -7.74
CA GLY A 237 -5.74 19.88 -8.28
C GLY A 237 -4.65 18.82 -8.11
N PHE A 238 -5.02 17.52 -8.21
CA PHE A 238 -4.07 16.41 -8.12
C PHE A 238 -2.93 16.57 -9.14
N GLN A 239 -1.69 16.45 -8.68
CA GLN A 239 -0.47 16.61 -9.47
C GLN A 239 0.38 15.34 -9.53
N GLY A 240 -0.13 14.22 -8.99
CA GLY A 240 0.55 12.92 -8.99
C GLY A 240 0.50 12.22 -10.35
N TRP A 241 1.08 11.03 -10.37
CA TRP A 241 1.06 10.14 -11.54
C TRP A 241 -0.07 9.09 -11.44
N ALA A 242 -0.53 8.66 -12.61
CA ALA A 242 -1.52 7.60 -12.80
C ALA A 242 -0.94 6.46 -13.65
#